data_ac6b5446cd7dd25df72bc05edff8e668
#
_entry.id   ac6b5446cd7dd25df72bc05edff8e668
#
_cell.length_a   1.000
_cell.length_b   1.000
_cell.length_c   1.000
_cell.angle_alpha   90.00
_cell.angle_beta   90.00
_cell.angle_gamma   90.00
#
_symmetry.space_group_name_H-M   'P 1'
#
loop_
_entity.id
_entity.type
_entity.pdbx_description
1 polymer ?
#
loop_
_entity_poly.entity_id
_entity_poly.type
_entity_poly.pdbx_seq_one_letter_code
_entity_poly.pdbx_strand_id
1 'polypeptide(L)' 'MNIIEHVGHNISVVTYGSHNDNASVECNDCYQVIVWEEKDEIWYL' A
#
# COMPACT_ATOMS: atom_id res chain seq x y z
N MET A 1 -1.80 3.51 10.77
CA MET A 1 -1.33 2.32 10.05
C MET A 1 -1.19 1.17 11.02
N ASN A 2 -1.81 0.04 10.70
CA ASN A 2 -1.86 -1.13 11.59
C ASN A 2 -1.19 -2.33 10.95
N ILE A 3 0.12 -2.27 10.82
CA ILE A 3 0.86 -3.35 10.19
C ILE A 3 0.69 -4.66 10.96
N ILE A 4 0.62 -4.57 12.27
CA ILE A 4 0.51 -5.76 13.11
C ILE A 4 -0.76 -6.56 12.79
N GLU A 5 -1.84 -5.88 12.44
CA GLU A 5 -3.10 -6.55 12.11
C GLU A 5 -3.02 -7.35 10.81
N HIS A 6 -1.98 -7.12 10.02
CA HIS A 6 -1.81 -7.81 8.74
C HIS A 6 -0.73 -8.88 8.77
N VAL A 7 -0.25 -9.24 9.97
CA VAL A 7 0.74 -10.32 10.10
C VAL A 7 0.12 -11.61 9.56
N GLY A 8 0.87 -12.28 8.66
CA GLY A 8 0.39 -13.49 8.04
C GLY A 8 -0.50 -13.29 6.83
N HIS A 9 -0.85 -12.04 6.52
CA HIS A 9 -1.66 -11.73 5.34
C HIS A 9 -0.78 -11.57 4.10
N ASN A 10 -1.40 -11.73 2.93
CA ASN A 10 -0.71 -11.50 1.67
C ASN A 10 -0.69 -10.01 1.37
N ILE A 11 0.52 -9.48 1.27
CA ILE A 11 0.73 -8.05 1.03
C ILE A 11 1.34 -7.87 -0.35
N SER A 12 0.85 -6.85 -1.07
CA SER A 12 1.37 -6.52 -2.39
C SER A 12 1.79 -5.06 -2.44
N VAL A 13 2.82 -4.79 -3.21
CA VAL A 13 3.19 -3.43 -3.58
C VAL A 13 2.74 -3.22 -5.01
N VAL A 14 1.90 -2.23 -5.23
CA VAL A 14 1.23 -1.99 -6.50
C VAL A 14 1.49 -0.57 -6.95
N THR A 15 1.66 -0.39 -8.27
CA THR A 15 1.79 0.96 -8.82
C THR A 15 0.57 1.26 -9.68
N TYR A 16 0.20 2.52 -9.69
CA TYR A 16 -0.92 3.02 -10.49
C TYR A 16 -0.41 4.13 -11.40
N GLY A 17 -0.90 4.14 -12.63
CA GLY A 17 -0.48 5.12 -13.61
C GLY A 17 0.64 4.61 -14.51
N SER A 18 0.93 5.36 -15.56
CA SER A 18 1.85 4.93 -16.60
C SER A 18 3.31 5.27 -16.35
N HIS A 19 3.59 6.06 -15.33
CA HIS A 19 4.95 6.56 -15.08
C HIS A 19 5.53 6.13 -13.75
N ASN A 20 4.86 5.23 -13.05
CA ASN A 20 5.30 4.80 -11.72
C ASN A 20 5.48 5.97 -10.75
N ASP A 21 4.60 6.96 -10.87
CA ASP A 21 4.63 8.13 -10.02
C ASP A 21 4.07 7.86 -8.63
N ASN A 22 3.40 6.73 -8.48
CA ASN A 22 2.78 6.39 -7.21
C ASN A 22 2.85 4.88 -6.99
N ALA A 23 2.72 4.51 -5.74
CA ALA A 23 2.69 3.11 -5.35
C ALA A 23 1.90 2.98 -4.07
N SER A 24 1.39 1.79 -3.83
CA SER A 24 0.72 1.51 -2.58
C SER A 24 1.11 0.15 -2.05
N VAL A 25 1.02 0.00 -0.74
CA VAL A 25 1.13 -1.30 -0.09
C VAL A 25 -0.30 -1.70 0.28
N GLU A 26 -0.74 -2.84 -0.21
CA GLU A 26 -2.11 -3.28 -0.06
C GLU A 26 -2.17 -4.66 0.57
N CYS A 27 -3.12 -4.86 1.45
CA CYS A 27 -3.39 -6.18 2.01
C CYS A 27 -4.42 -6.87 1.12
N ASN A 28 -4.04 -7.99 0.52
CA ASN A 28 -4.93 -8.73 -0.36
C ASN A 28 -6.02 -9.49 0.38
N ASP A 29 -5.77 -9.80 1.64
CA ASP A 29 -6.76 -10.50 2.45
C ASP A 29 -7.83 -9.58 3.02
N CYS A 30 -7.45 -8.34 3.31
CA CYS A 30 -8.37 -7.35 3.87
C CYS A 30 -8.94 -6.41 2.83
N TYR A 31 -8.36 -6.41 1.63
CA TYR A 31 -8.73 -5.47 0.56
C TYR A 31 -8.57 -4.02 1.00
N GLN A 32 -7.47 -3.75 1.71
CA GLN A 32 -7.20 -2.42 2.23
C GLN A 32 -5.86 -1.91 1.77
N VAL A 33 -5.79 -0.61 1.53
CA VAL A 33 -4.52 0.08 1.30
C VAL A 33 -3.96 0.42 2.67
N ILE A 34 -2.70 0.08 2.88
CA ILE A 34 -2.01 0.33 4.15
C ILE A 34 -1.20 1.61 4.07
N VAL A 35 -0.45 1.76 2.98
CA VAL A 35 0.42 2.91 2.74
C VAL A 35 0.24 3.34 1.30
N TRP A 36 0.19 4.64 1.08
CA TRP A 36 0.16 5.23 -0.25
C TRP A 36 1.32 6.21 -0.39
N GLU A 37 2.11 6.07 -1.44
CA GLU A 37 3.19 6.99 -1.75
C GLU A 37 2.95 7.61 -3.12
N GLU A 38 3.08 8.93 -3.19
CA GLU A 38 2.94 9.65 -4.45
C GLU A 38 4.04 10.70 -4.52
N LYS A 39 4.98 10.51 -5.43
CA LYS A 39 6.15 11.35 -5.56
C LYS A 39 6.91 11.40 -4.23
N ASP A 40 6.94 12.55 -3.59
CA ASP A 40 7.68 12.72 -2.35
C ASP A 40 6.79 12.65 -1.11
N GLU A 41 5.52 12.31 -1.28
CA GLU A 41 4.56 12.27 -0.18
C GLU A 41 4.15 10.85 0.14
N ILE A 42 4.03 10.55 1.43
CA ILE A 42 3.63 9.23 1.89
C ILE A 42 2.45 9.40 2.84
N TRP A 43 1.40 8.63 2.59
CA TRP A 43 0.24 8.60 3.46
C TRP A 43 0.10 7.23 4.10
N TYR A 44 0.04 7.20 5.42
CA TYR A 44 -0.20 5.98 6.19
C TYR A 44 -1.68 5.89 6.51
N LEU A 45 -2.31 4.83 6.06
CA LEU A 45 -3.77 4.66 6.19
C LEU A 45 -4.20 3.64 7.29
#